data_d41d845bc5dc04dbef9b26fa5e264497
#
_entry.id   d41d845bc5dc04dbef9b26fa5e264497
#
_cell.length_a   1.000
_cell.length_b   1.000
_cell.length_c   1.000
_cell.angle_alpha   90.00
_cell.angle_beta   90.00
_cell.angle_gamma   90.00
#
_symmetry.space_group_name_H-M   'P 1'
#
loop_
_entity.id
_entity.type
_entity.pdbx_description
1 polymer ?
#
loop_
_entity_poly.entity_id
_entity_poly.type
_entity_poly.pdbx_seq_one_letter_code
_entity_poly.pdbx_strand_id
1 'polypeptide(L)'
;MMKSAKVLLPLVAALALAACGNLSKVTKEGTTDNPVWPNPEKTTLRHSGTQHGSWPNWDNVRMIEAGMNKDEIYNLIGRPHFNEGLYGVREWDYLFNYRENGQHKTCQYKILFDKNMDAQSFHWLPAGCGPKAKAPVVREVIIREVAAPVSVKRIRE
;
A
#
# COMPACT_ATOMS: atom_id res chain seq x y z
N MET A 1 59.83 -0.37 9.24
CA MET A 1 58.95 -0.79 8.12
C MET A 1 57.52 -0.90 8.67
N MET A 2 56.77 0.21 8.76
CA MET A 2 55.37 0.22 9.23
C MET A 2 54.65 1.37 8.48
N LYS A 3 54.15 1.09 7.27
CA LYS A 3 53.40 2.08 6.45
C LYS A 3 52.24 1.45 5.66
N SER A 4 51.43 0.61 6.25
CA SER A 4 50.31 0.02 5.50
C SER A 4 48.96 -0.01 6.22
N ALA A 5 48.81 0.65 7.37
CA ALA A 5 47.55 0.53 8.15
C ALA A 5 46.55 1.69 7.98
N LYS A 6 46.86 2.73 7.19
CA LYS A 6 46.03 3.96 7.12
C LYS A 6 45.05 4.04 5.96
N VAL A 7 45.04 3.09 5.02
CA VAL A 7 44.21 3.15 3.80
C VAL A 7 42.93 2.31 3.91
N LEU A 8 42.85 1.35 4.83
CA LEU A 8 41.70 0.45 4.96
C LEU A 8 40.52 1.03 5.75
N LEU A 9 40.75 2.01 6.60
CA LEU A 9 39.67 2.57 7.45
C LEU A 9 38.59 3.36 6.71
N PRO A 10 38.88 4.17 5.66
CA PRO A 10 37.86 4.92 4.94
C PRO A 10 36.99 4.03 4.01
N LEU A 11 37.52 2.89 3.54
CA LEU A 11 36.78 2.00 2.65
C LEU A 11 35.68 1.22 3.38
N VAL A 12 35.92 0.85 4.64
CA VAL A 12 34.92 0.14 5.47
C VAL A 12 33.79 1.08 5.90
N ALA A 13 34.08 2.36 6.15
CA ALA A 13 33.08 3.37 6.50
C ALA A 13 32.14 3.71 5.33
N ALA A 14 32.63 3.64 4.08
CA ALA A 14 31.81 3.90 2.89
C ALA A 14 30.79 2.77 2.59
N LEU A 15 31.08 1.54 3.00
CA LEU A 15 30.18 0.39 2.83
C LEU A 15 29.02 0.38 3.86
N ALA A 16 29.20 1.02 5.01
CA ALA A 16 28.17 1.08 6.05
C ALA A 16 27.03 2.07 5.74
N LEU A 17 27.24 3.02 4.84
CA LEU A 17 26.24 4.02 4.44
C LEU A 17 25.22 3.53 3.39
N ALA A 18 25.45 2.37 2.79
CA ALA A 18 24.55 1.78 1.78
C ALA A 18 23.38 0.98 2.38
N ALA A 19 23.33 0.82 3.71
CA ALA A 19 22.30 0.00 4.38
C ALA A 19 21.10 0.80 4.90
N CYS A 20 21.05 2.10 4.70
CA CYS A 20 19.97 2.96 5.18
C CYS A 20 19.27 3.61 3.99
N GLY A 21 18.11 3.06 3.58
CA GLY A 21 17.34 3.73 2.56
C GLY A 21 16.27 2.89 1.90
N ASN A 22 15.53 3.54 1.03
CA ASN A 22 14.56 2.91 0.16
C ASN A 22 15.26 2.00 -0.86
N LEU A 23 14.57 0.95 -1.32
CA LEU A 23 15.05 0.12 -2.43
C LEU A 23 15.11 0.94 -3.72
N SER A 24 14.05 1.72 -3.98
CA SER A 24 13.95 2.61 -5.13
C SER A 24 14.63 3.95 -4.87
N LYS A 25 15.10 4.59 -5.94
CA LYS A 25 15.56 5.98 -5.89
C LYS A 25 14.34 6.90 -5.86
N VAL A 26 13.89 7.27 -4.66
CA VAL A 26 12.70 8.11 -4.45
C VAL A 26 13.07 9.60 -4.48
N THR A 27 12.42 10.38 -5.34
CA THR A 27 12.59 11.84 -5.43
C THR A 27 12.00 12.55 -4.20
N LYS A 28 12.26 13.84 -4.03
CA LYS A 28 11.67 14.63 -2.93
C LYS A 28 10.14 14.71 -3.03
N GLU A 29 9.62 14.57 -4.25
CA GLU A 29 8.20 14.62 -4.59
C GLU A 29 7.51 13.26 -4.43
N GLY A 30 8.22 12.21 -3.98
CA GLY A 30 7.63 10.88 -3.78
C GLY A 30 7.41 10.09 -5.08
N THR A 31 8.28 10.27 -6.08
CA THR A 31 8.22 9.58 -7.35
C THR A 31 9.50 8.79 -7.65
N THR A 32 9.45 7.88 -8.61
CA THR A 32 10.61 7.16 -9.14
C THR A 32 10.39 6.79 -10.62
N ASP A 33 11.45 6.89 -11.42
CA ASP A 33 11.42 6.44 -12.82
C ASP A 33 11.55 4.91 -12.94
N ASN A 34 12.12 4.27 -11.91
CA ASN A 34 12.38 2.83 -11.92
C ASN A 34 12.11 2.23 -10.53
N PRO A 35 10.89 1.73 -10.26
CA PRO A 35 10.57 1.06 -9.01
C PRO A 35 11.39 -0.23 -8.87
N VAL A 36 12.12 -0.36 -7.77
CA VAL A 36 12.88 -1.57 -7.42
C VAL A 36 12.05 -2.38 -6.44
N TRP A 37 11.80 -3.64 -6.76
CA TRP A 37 10.92 -4.51 -6.00
C TRP A 37 11.69 -5.44 -5.06
N PRO A 38 11.23 -5.61 -3.80
CA PRO A 38 11.81 -6.61 -2.91
C PRO A 38 11.49 -8.02 -3.40
N ASN A 39 12.39 -8.97 -3.08
CA ASN A 39 12.10 -10.38 -3.35
C ASN A 39 10.90 -10.83 -2.48
N PRO A 40 9.81 -11.36 -3.05
CA PRO A 40 8.63 -11.83 -2.32
C PRO A 40 8.94 -12.82 -1.19
N GLU A 41 9.98 -13.65 -1.34
CA GLU A 41 10.43 -14.61 -0.31
C GLU A 41 10.97 -13.93 0.96
N LYS A 42 11.30 -12.64 0.90
CA LYS A 42 11.81 -11.85 2.04
C LYS A 42 10.70 -11.11 2.80
N THR A 43 9.45 -11.34 2.49
CA THR A 43 8.34 -10.73 3.24
C THR A 43 8.36 -11.13 4.71
N THR A 44 7.97 -10.20 5.59
CA THR A 44 7.79 -10.47 7.03
C THR A 44 6.52 -11.26 7.32
N LEU A 45 5.54 -11.25 6.39
CA LEU A 45 4.29 -12.01 6.50
C LEU A 45 4.46 -13.40 5.89
N ARG A 46 5.02 -14.29 6.69
CA ARG A 46 5.17 -15.71 6.36
C ARG A 46 4.08 -16.52 7.06
N HIS A 47 3.32 -17.27 6.29
CA HIS A 47 2.41 -18.27 6.82
C HIS A 47 3.05 -19.67 6.69
N SER A 48 2.60 -20.62 7.50
CA SER A 48 2.97 -22.02 7.35
C SER A 48 2.49 -22.51 5.98
N GLY A 49 3.41 -22.78 5.06
CA GLY A 49 3.12 -23.15 3.68
C GLY A 49 3.75 -22.17 2.67
N THR A 50 3.29 -22.24 1.44
CA THR A 50 3.84 -21.49 0.29
C THR A 50 3.19 -20.15 0.04
N GLN A 51 2.18 -19.77 0.83
CA GLN A 51 1.46 -18.52 0.64
C GLN A 51 2.03 -17.44 1.57
N HIS A 52 2.86 -16.58 1.03
CA HIS A 52 3.35 -15.39 1.70
C HIS A 52 2.46 -14.18 1.41
N GLY A 53 2.57 -13.13 2.25
CA GLY A 53 1.78 -11.90 2.10
C GLY A 53 0.39 -11.97 2.74
N SER A 54 -0.47 -11.02 2.46
CA SER A 54 -1.82 -10.92 3.04
C SER A 54 -2.92 -11.00 1.99
N TRP A 55 -4.13 -11.32 2.43
CA TRP A 55 -5.38 -11.18 1.70
C TRP A 55 -6.04 -9.87 2.14
N PRO A 56 -5.82 -8.77 1.42
CA PRO A 56 -6.29 -7.47 1.88
C PRO A 56 -7.80 -7.30 1.67
N ASN A 57 -8.40 -6.37 2.40
CA ASN A 57 -9.65 -5.79 1.98
C ASN A 57 -9.41 -4.88 0.77
N TRP A 58 -9.81 -5.32 -0.40
CA TRP A 58 -9.56 -4.60 -1.65
C TRP A 58 -10.29 -3.26 -1.74
N ASP A 59 -11.39 -3.07 -1.01
CA ASP A 59 -12.07 -1.78 -0.94
C ASP A 59 -11.18 -0.76 -0.19
N ASN A 60 -10.52 -1.19 0.90
CA ASN A 60 -9.56 -0.36 1.61
C ASN A 60 -8.33 -0.01 0.75
N VAL A 61 -7.80 -1.00 0.00
CA VAL A 61 -6.68 -0.75 -0.92
C VAL A 61 -7.05 0.31 -1.97
N ARG A 62 -8.28 0.28 -2.47
CA ARG A 62 -8.77 1.27 -3.44
C ARG A 62 -9.04 2.66 -2.88
N MET A 63 -9.13 2.79 -1.55
CA MET A 63 -9.28 4.10 -0.90
C MET A 63 -7.95 4.86 -0.76
N ILE A 64 -6.82 4.18 -1.01
CA ILE A 64 -5.51 4.81 -0.87
C ILE A 64 -5.29 5.78 -2.01
N GLU A 65 -4.99 7.03 -1.66
CA GLU A 65 -4.80 8.13 -2.60
C GLU A 65 -3.60 9.01 -2.23
N ALA A 66 -3.19 9.86 -3.15
CA ALA A 66 -2.11 10.81 -2.90
C ALA A 66 -2.49 11.82 -1.82
N GLY A 67 -1.51 12.17 -0.98
CA GLY A 67 -1.69 13.06 0.17
C GLY A 67 -1.97 12.33 1.48
N MET A 68 -2.29 11.04 1.46
CA MET A 68 -2.45 10.27 2.70
C MET A 68 -1.12 10.09 3.42
N ASN A 69 -1.12 10.26 4.74
CA ASN A 69 0.03 9.97 5.57
C ASN A 69 0.13 8.47 5.91
N LYS A 70 1.22 8.07 6.54
CA LYS A 70 1.47 6.67 6.88
C LYS A 70 0.45 6.07 7.85
N ASP A 71 -0.09 6.86 8.79
CA ASP A 71 -1.06 6.36 9.77
C ASP A 71 -2.42 6.07 9.12
N GLU A 72 -2.86 6.91 8.19
CA GLU A 72 -4.08 6.68 7.42
C GLU A 72 -3.97 5.40 6.59
N ILE A 73 -2.84 5.20 5.90
CA ILE A 73 -2.58 4.00 5.12
C ILE A 73 -2.49 2.76 6.02
N TYR A 74 -1.82 2.89 7.17
CA TYR A 74 -1.73 1.81 8.16
C TYR A 74 -3.12 1.35 8.64
N ASN A 75 -4.02 2.29 8.90
CA ASN A 75 -5.39 1.99 9.31
C ASN A 75 -6.21 1.28 8.23
N LEU A 76 -5.92 1.53 6.95
CA LEU A 76 -6.60 0.89 5.83
C LEU A 76 -6.08 -0.51 5.52
N ILE A 77 -4.77 -0.68 5.42
CA ILE A 77 -4.15 -1.90 4.88
C ILE A 77 -3.05 -2.51 5.77
N GLY A 78 -2.81 -1.93 6.94
CA GLY A 78 -1.78 -2.42 7.88
C GLY A 78 -0.37 -1.98 7.52
N ARG A 79 0.60 -2.58 8.24
CA ARG A 79 2.04 -2.31 8.05
C ARG A 79 2.54 -2.84 6.72
N PRO A 80 3.63 -2.25 6.17
CA PRO A 80 4.31 -2.82 5.03
C PRO A 80 4.80 -4.25 5.32
N HIS A 81 4.88 -5.07 4.29
CA HIS A 81 5.16 -6.50 4.41
C HIS A 81 6.66 -6.83 4.30
N PHE A 82 7.49 -5.83 4.13
CA PHE A 82 8.94 -5.97 4.05
C PHE A 82 9.61 -5.08 5.08
N ASN A 83 10.81 -5.47 5.52
CA ASN A 83 11.56 -4.68 6.48
C ASN A 83 11.91 -3.33 5.86
N GLU A 84 11.59 -2.28 6.62
CA GLU A 84 11.96 -0.91 6.28
C GLU A 84 13.42 -0.63 6.68
N GLY A 85 14.06 0.32 5.98
CA GLY A 85 15.31 0.90 6.42
C GLY A 85 15.17 1.68 7.74
N LEU A 86 16.29 2.05 8.35
CA LEU A 86 16.30 2.68 9.68
C LEU A 86 15.89 4.15 9.67
N TYR A 87 16.14 4.88 8.58
CA TYR A 87 15.88 6.32 8.49
C TYR A 87 15.36 6.74 7.13
N GLY A 88 14.48 7.75 7.14
CA GLY A 88 14.01 8.41 5.92
C GLY A 88 13.29 7.48 4.96
N VAL A 89 12.62 6.45 5.48
CA VAL A 89 11.93 5.47 4.67
C VAL A 89 10.72 6.11 4.03
N ARG A 90 10.82 6.31 2.72
CA ARG A 90 9.79 6.91 1.88
C ARG A 90 9.24 5.92 0.85
N GLU A 91 9.27 4.65 1.20
CA GLU A 91 8.84 3.56 0.36
C GLU A 91 8.23 2.46 1.23
N TRP A 92 6.99 2.06 0.96
CA TRP A 92 6.33 0.92 1.58
C TRP A 92 5.98 -0.12 0.54
N ASP A 93 6.31 -1.36 0.84
CA ASP A 93 6.08 -2.51 -0.03
C ASP A 93 5.13 -3.52 0.61
N TYR A 94 4.18 -3.96 -0.20
CA TYR A 94 3.20 -4.97 0.17
C TYR A 94 3.23 -6.15 -0.79
N LEU A 95 2.92 -7.33 -0.29
CA LEU A 95 2.67 -8.54 -1.06
C LEU A 95 1.23 -8.97 -0.81
N PHE A 96 0.35 -8.82 -1.79
CA PHE A 96 -1.06 -9.13 -1.69
C PHE A 96 -1.43 -10.38 -2.45
N ASN A 97 -2.31 -11.18 -1.83
CA ASN A 97 -2.92 -12.35 -2.43
C ASN A 97 -4.32 -12.00 -2.94
N TYR A 98 -4.70 -12.56 -4.07
CA TYR A 98 -6.04 -12.42 -4.63
C TYR A 98 -6.45 -13.66 -5.43
N ARG A 99 -7.72 -13.73 -5.78
CA ARG A 99 -8.24 -14.78 -6.68
C ARG A 99 -8.74 -14.15 -7.97
N GLU A 100 -8.30 -14.74 -9.08
CA GLU A 100 -8.79 -14.39 -10.40
C GLU A 100 -9.15 -15.68 -11.13
N ASN A 101 -10.41 -15.77 -11.61
CA ASN A 101 -10.94 -16.98 -12.25
C ASN A 101 -10.74 -18.26 -11.40
N GLY A 102 -10.91 -18.15 -10.08
CA GLY A 102 -10.71 -19.25 -9.14
C GLY A 102 -9.24 -19.59 -8.80
N GLN A 103 -8.30 -19.03 -9.52
CA GLN A 103 -6.87 -19.23 -9.29
C GLN A 103 -6.33 -18.26 -8.26
N HIS A 104 -5.43 -18.75 -7.38
CA HIS A 104 -4.65 -17.90 -6.48
C HIS A 104 -3.56 -17.19 -7.28
N LYS A 105 -3.45 -15.89 -7.05
CA LYS A 105 -2.41 -15.02 -7.61
C LYS A 105 -1.88 -14.09 -6.54
N THR A 106 -0.67 -13.59 -6.75
CA THR A 106 -0.03 -12.59 -5.89
C THR A 106 0.33 -11.35 -6.69
N CYS A 107 0.33 -10.20 -6.04
CA CYS A 107 0.91 -8.98 -6.58
C CYS A 107 1.66 -8.19 -5.51
N GLN A 108 2.68 -7.48 -5.95
CA GLN A 108 3.35 -6.49 -5.11
C GLN A 108 2.73 -5.12 -5.35
N TYR A 109 2.56 -4.39 -4.27
CA TYR A 109 2.07 -3.01 -4.27
C TYR A 109 3.08 -2.14 -3.55
N LYS A 110 3.46 -1.05 -4.18
CA LYS A 110 4.44 -0.09 -3.66
C LYS A 110 3.83 1.28 -3.53
N ILE A 111 4.04 1.91 -2.38
CA ILE A 111 3.66 3.29 -2.10
C ILE A 111 4.94 4.08 -1.89
N LEU A 112 5.08 5.19 -2.60
CA LEU A 112 6.18 6.13 -2.42
C LEU A 112 5.68 7.40 -1.78
N PHE A 113 6.48 7.89 -0.82
CA PHE A 113 6.18 9.06 -0.01
C PHE A 113 7.11 10.22 -0.38
N ASP A 114 6.60 11.42 -0.31
CA ASP A 114 7.39 12.63 -0.48
C ASP A 114 8.27 12.93 0.75
N LYS A 115 8.92 14.08 0.74
CA LYS A 115 9.78 14.53 1.86
C LYS A 115 9.01 14.77 3.17
N ASN A 116 7.68 14.99 3.11
CA ASN A 116 6.82 15.20 4.27
C ASN A 116 6.21 13.89 4.79
N MET A 117 6.48 12.74 4.14
CA MET A 117 5.92 11.42 4.40
C MET A 117 4.45 11.27 3.98
N ASP A 118 4.00 12.08 3.02
CA ASP A 118 2.70 11.94 2.38
C ASP A 118 2.82 11.08 1.12
N ALA A 119 1.92 10.14 0.92
CA ALA A 119 1.91 9.25 -0.25
C ALA A 119 1.71 10.04 -1.54
N GLN A 120 2.47 9.74 -2.59
CA GLN A 120 2.42 10.47 -3.85
C GLN A 120 2.29 9.56 -5.07
N SER A 121 2.95 8.40 -5.07
CA SER A 121 2.87 7.51 -6.23
C SER A 121 2.71 6.05 -5.82
N PHE A 122 2.04 5.31 -6.69
CA PHE A 122 1.58 3.95 -6.44
C PHE A 122 1.96 3.07 -7.63
N HIS A 123 2.61 1.94 -7.35
CA HIS A 123 3.08 1.03 -8.38
C HIS A 123 2.61 -0.39 -8.09
N TRP A 124 2.40 -1.16 -9.15
CA TRP A 124 1.97 -2.54 -9.10
C TRP A 124 2.88 -3.46 -9.90
N LEU A 125 3.16 -4.64 -9.37
CA LEU A 125 3.88 -5.70 -10.08
C LEU A 125 3.12 -7.03 -9.93
N PRO A 126 2.66 -7.63 -11.03
CA PRO A 126 2.60 -7.08 -12.39
C PRO A 126 1.69 -5.86 -12.50
N ALA A 127 1.88 -5.03 -13.51
CA ALA A 127 1.05 -3.85 -13.73
C ALA A 127 -0.43 -4.24 -13.86
N GLY A 128 -1.31 -3.49 -13.15
CA GLY A 128 -2.74 -3.72 -13.16
C GLY A 128 -3.20 -4.99 -12.44
N CYS A 129 -2.34 -5.59 -11.59
CA CYS A 129 -2.72 -6.74 -10.77
C CYS A 129 -3.74 -6.37 -9.68
N GLY A 130 -4.34 -7.40 -9.10
CA GLY A 130 -5.41 -7.27 -8.10
C GLY A 130 -6.81 -7.38 -8.70
N PRO A 131 -7.83 -7.59 -7.86
CA PRO A 131 -9.20 -7.66 -8.33
C PRO A 131 -9.62 -6.34 -8.96
N LYS A 132 -10.22 -6.42 -10.13
CA LYS A 132 -10.86 -5.27 -10.77
C LYS A 132 -11.91 -4.67 -9.84
N ALA A 133 -12.04 -3.34 -9.84
CA ALA A 133 -13.09 -2.68 -9.09
C ALA A 133 -14.45 -3.31 -9.44
N LYS A 134 -15.22 -3.69 -8.43
CA LYS A 134 -16.62 -4.07 -8.66
C LYS A 134 -17.31 -2.84 -9.25
N ALA A 135 -18.12 -3.06 -10.29
CA ALA A 135 -19.01 -2.01 -10.78
C ALA A 135 -19.80 -1.45 -9.59
N PRO A 136 -20.00 -0.13 -9.49
CA PRO A 136 -20.75 0.45 -8.40
C PRO A 136 -22.12 -0.25 -8.36
N VAL A 137 -22.46 -0.82 -7.20
CA VAL A 137 -23.80 -1.34 -6.97
C VAL A 137 -24.70 -0.12 -6.86
N VAL A 138 -25.38 0.22 -7.96
CA VAL A 138 -26.45 1.21 -7.93
C VAL A 138 -27.54 0.61 -7.05
N ARG A 139 -27.55 0.97 -5.77
CA ARG A 139 -28.70 0.68 -4.92
C ARG A 139 -29.81 1.59 -5.41
N GLU A 140 -30.77 1.00 -6.11
CA GLU A 140 -32.01 1.66 -6.42
C GLU A 140 -32.68 2.02 -5.08
N VAL A 141 -32.63 3.30 -4.72
CA VAL A 141 -33.34 3.81 -3.55
C VAL A 141 -34.81 3.79 -3.92
N ILE A 142 -35.53 2.73 -3.55
CA ILE A 142 -36.99 2.68 -3.67
C ILE A 142 -37.51 3.70 -2.67
N ILE A 143 -37.77 4.90 -3.13
CA ILE A 143 -38.51 5.91 -2.38
C ILE A 143 -39.96 5.38 -2.31
N ARG A 144 -40.29 4.72 -1.20
CA ARG A 144 -41.69 4.45 -0.90
C ARG A 144 -42.33 5.79 -0.61
N GLU A 145 -43.13 6.26 -1.54
CA GLU A 145 -44.01 7.40 -1.36
C GLU A 145 -44.90 7.10 -0.14
N VAL A 146 -44.63 7.80 0.96
CA VAL A 146 -45.45 7.70 2.16
C VAL A 146 -46.76 8.35 1.80
N ALA A 147 -47.83 7.54 1.65
CA ALA A 147 -49.17 8.02 1.40
C ALA A 147 -49.52 9.10 2.42
N ALA A 148 -49.95 10.27 1.93
CA ALA A 148 -50.34 11.40 2.77
C ALA A 148 -51.43 10.99 3.76
N PRO A 149 -51.41 11.47 5.01
CA PRO A 149 -52.45 11.11 5.98
C PRO A 149 -53.82 11.54 5.50
N VAL A 150 -54.75 10.60 5.50
CA VAL A 150 -56.17 10.85 5.20
C VAL A 150 -56.72 11.87 6.18
N SER A 151 -57.15 13.02 5.67
CA SER A 151 -57.78 14.05 6.50
C SER A 151 -59.19 13.55 6.91
N VAL A 152 -59.34 13.26 8.20
CA VAL A 152 -60.65 12.94 8.80
C VAL A 152 -61.46 14.23 8.92
N LYS A 153 -62.46 14.37 8.06
CA LYS A 153 -63.43 15.45 8.10
C LYS A 153 -64.36 15.25 9.30
N ARG A 154 -64.20 16.09 10.33
CA ARG A 154 -65.05 16.04 11.52
C ARG A 154 -66.43 16.56 11.14
N ILE A 155 -67.45 15.68 11.14
CA ILE A 155 -68.86 16.06 11.01
C ILE A 155 -69.29 16.71 12.34
N ARG A 156 -69.70 17.95 12.31
CA ARG A 156 -70.37 18.63 13.43
C ARG A 156 -71.87 18.36 13.31
N GLU A 157 -72.46 17.73 14.36
CA GLU A 157 -73.86 17.81 14.70
C GLU A 157 -74.21 19.15 15.34
#